data_6ab9567e1d117e2323fa1764db7fa6cb
#
_entry.id   6ab9567e1d117e2323fa1764db7fa6cb
#
_cell.length_a   1.000
_cell.length_b   1.000
_cell.length_c   1.000
_cell.angle_alpha   90.00
_cell.angle_beta   90.00
_cell.angle_gamma   90.00
#
_symmetry.space_group_name_H-M   'P 1'
#
loop_
_entity.id
_entity.type
_entity.pdbx_description
1 polymer ?
#
loop_
_entity_poly.entity_id
_entity_poly.type
_entity_poly.pdbx_seq_one_letter_code
_entity_poly.pdbx_strand_id
1 'polypeptide(L)'
;MLSINRKVRVLVVDDSAVARTFLTRGLSSYPNIEVVGYAVNALDARGKISSLAPDVMTLDVEMPGTNGIDFLKELLPVTPLPVILVSSLNLKVFDALAAGAVDFVRKPDGTESKQSFLD
;
A
#
# COMPACT_ATOMS: atom_id res chain seq x y z
N MET A 1 24.72 5.01 -11.75
CA MET A 1 24.82 3.56 -11.70
C MET A 1 23.78 2.98 -10.75
N LEU A 2 23.12 1.94 -11.15
CA LEU A 2 22.19 1.27 -10.26
C LEU A 2 22.92 0.49 -9.18
N SER A 3 22.51 0.68 -7.95
CA SER A 3 23.03 -0.09 -6.84
C SER A 3 22.23 -1.38 -6.71
N ILE A 4 22.90 -2.53 -6.75
CA ILE A 4 22.25 -3.82 -6.53
C ILE A 4 21.81 -3.99 -5.07
N ASN A 5 22.31 -3.13 -4.18
CA ASN A 5 21.99 -3.16 -2.76
C ASN A 5 20.89 -2.16 -2.39
N ARG A 6 20.37 -1.43 -3.37
CA ARG A 6 19.29 -0.47 -3.10
C ARG A 6 18.01 -1.23 -2.76
N LYS A 7 17.43 -0.88 -1.62
CA LYS A 7 16.15 -1.44 -1.21
C LYS A 7 15.00 -0.68 -1.82
N VAL A 8 13.91 -1.39 -2.09
CA VAL A 8 12.64 -0.78 -2.47
C VAL A 8 12.00 -0.24 -1.20
N ARG A 9 11.70 1.06 -1.19
CA ARG A 9 11.18 1.76 -0.03
C ARG A 9 9.64 1.80 -0.12
N VAL A 10 8.98 1.24 0.88
CA VAL A 10 7.51 1.05 0.88
C VAL A 10 6.88 1.86 1.99
N LEU A 11 5.84 2.61 1.64
CA LEU A 11 4.94 3.25 2.61
C LEU A 11 3.67 2.40 2.73
N VAL A 12 3.31 2.02 3.94
CA VAL A 12 2.10 1.22 4.22
C VAL A 12 0.99 2.15 4.72
N VAL A 13 -0.11 2.24 3.97
CA VAL A 13 -1.25 3.10 4.33
C VAL A 13 -2.44 2.21 4.68
N ASP A 14 -2.80 2.18 5.95
CA ASP A 14 -3.90 1.37 6.48
C ASP A 14 -4.28 1.90 7.85
N ASP A 15 -5.58 2.04 8.13
CA ASP A 15 -6.05 2.52 9.43
C ASP A 15 -5.98 1.46 10.52
N SER A 16 -5.83 0.19 10.15
CA SER A 16 -5.75 -0.92 11.10
C SER A 16 -4.33 -1.16 11.56
N ALA A 17 -4.08 -1.05 12.86
CA ALA A 17 -2.76 -1.34 13.42
C ALA A 17 -2.36 -2.80 13.21
N VAL A 18 -3.31 -3.71 13.28
CA VAL A 18 -3.04 -5.14 13.04
C VAL A 18 -2.61 -5.38 11.60
N ALA A 19 -3.32 -4.80 10.63
CA ALA A 19 -2.98 -4.94 9.22
C ALA A 19 -1.61 -4.30 8.92
N ARG A 20 -1.33 -3.11 9.47
CA ARG A 20 -0.04 -2.46 9.29
C ARG A 20 1.10 -3.31 9.84
N THR A 21 0.93 -3.85 11.04
CA THR A 21 1.95 -4.70 11.66
C THR A 21 2.20 -5.95 10.82
N PHE A 22 1.12 -6.58 10.37
CA PHE A 22 1.22 -7.79 9.55
C PHE A 22 1.96 -7.51 8.23
N LEU A 23 1.57 -6.46 7.52
CA LEU A 23 2.21 -6.08 6.27
C LEU A 23 3.67 -5.69 6.46
N THR A 24 3.94 -4.90 7.49
CA THR A 24 5.31 -4.45 7.77
C THR A 24 6.23 -5.63 8.07
N ARG A 25 5.79 -6.56 8.90
CA ARG A 25 6.57 -7.75 9.23
C ARG A 25 6.81 -8.62 8.01
N GLY A 26 5.75 -8.84 7.22
CA GLY A 26 5.85 -9.68 6.03
C GLY A 26 6.79 -9.07 4.99
N LEU A 27 6.62 -7.79 4.69
CA LEU A 27 7.48 -7.11 3.73
C LEU A 27 8.91 -7.01 4.19
N SER A 28 9.12 -6.75 5.49
CA SER A 28 10.47 -6.61 6.05
C SER A 28 11.24 -7.92 6.10
N SER A 29 10.58 -9.05 5.89
CA SER A 29 11.27 -10.34 5.79
C SER A 29 12.06 -10.49 4.50
N TYR A 30 11.81 -9.66 3.50
CA TYR A 30 12.54 -9.68 2.25
C TYR A 30 13.73 -8.70 2.32
N PRO A 31 14.94 -9.15 2.02
CA PRO A 31 16.14 -8.32 2.24
C PRO A 31 16.21 -7.09 1.32
N ASN A 32 15.49 -7.10 0.21
CA ASN A 32 15.49 -5.99 -0.75
C ASN A 32 14.32 -5.01 -0.56
N ILE A 33 13.55 -5.17 0.52
CA ILE A 33 12.42 -4.30 0.82
C ILE A 33 12.65 -3.62 2.17
N GLU A 34 12.36 -2.32 2.22
CA GLU A 34 12.41 -1.55 3.45
C GLU A 34 11.09 -0.82 3.62
N VAL A 35 10.36 -1.09 4.72
CA VAL A 35 9.15 -0.33 5.06
C VAL A 35 9.62 0.94 5.74
N VAL A 36 9.48 2.08 5.07
CA VAL A 36 10.02 3.35 5.56
C VAL A 36 9.08 4.08 6.50
N GLY A 37 7.83 3.66 6.55
CA GLY A 37 6.86 4.27 7.45
C GLY A 37 5.46 3.77 7.17
N TYR A 38 4.50 4.32 7.91
CA TYR A 38 3.09 4.01 7.70
C TYR A 38 2.26 5.27 7.83
N ALA A 39 1.03 5.21 7.28
CA ALA A 39 0.04 6.26 7.44
C ALA A 39 -1.30 5.64 7.79
N VAL A 40 -2.13 6.37 8.53
CA VAL A 40 -3.39 5.87 9.06
C VAL A 40 -4.61 6.39 8.29
N ASN A 41 -4.43 7.38 7.43
CA ASN A 41 -5.48 7.94 6.59
C ASN A 41 -4.87 8.68 5.41
N ALA A 42 -5.73 9.24 4.55
CA ALA A 42 -5.28 9.94 3.35
C ALA A 42 -4.44 11.18 3.64
N LEU A 43 -4.84 11.97 4.63
CA LEU A 43 -4.11 13.18 4.99
C LEU A 43 -2.70 12.85 5.51
N ASP A 44 -2.62 11.86 6.39
CA ASP A 44 -1.34 11.37 6.90
C ASP A 44 -0.46 10.84 5.78
N ALA A 45 -1.07 10.10 4.83
CA ALA A 45 -0.35 9.56 3.68
C ALA A 45 0.24 10.67 2.81
N ARG A 46 -0.51 11.73 2.54
CA ARG A 46 0.00 12.86 1.74
C ARG A 46 1.26 13.46 2.36
N GLY A 47 1.25 13.68 3.66
CA GLY A 47 2.40 14.22 4.37
C GLY A 47 3.61 13.29 4.29
N LYS A 48 3.37 11.99 4.47
CA LYS A 48 4.45 11.00 4.47
C LYS A 48 5.00 10.71 3.08
N ILE A 49 4.18 10.80 2.04
CA ILE A 49 4.67 10.72 0.67
C ILE A 49 5.68 11.84 0.41
N SER A 50 5.36 13.06 0.84
CA SER A 50 6.28 14.19 0.68
C SER A 50 7.56 14.04 1.50
N SER A 51 7.44 13.64 2.76
CA SER A 51 8.59 13.61 3.67
C SER A 51 9.47 12.39 3.49
N LEU A 52 8.90 11.24 3.12
CA LEU A 52 9.63 9.99 3.02
C LEU A 52 10.01 9.61 1.59
N ALA A 53 9.33 10.15 0.60
CA ALA A 53 9.55 9.87 -0.83
C ALA A 53 9.67 8.36 -1.09
N PRO A 54 8.61 7.58 -0.80
CA PRO A 54 8.67 6.13 -1.00
C PRO A 54 8.72 5.76 -2.49
N ASP A 55 9.24 4.58 -2.77
CA ASP A 55 9.26 4.04 -4.15
C ASP A 55 7.92 3.42 -4.51
N VAL A 56 7.19 2.90 -3.52
CA VAL A 56 5.93 2.20 -3.70
C VAL A 56 5.06 2.44 -2.46
N MET A 57 3.75 2.45 -2.65
CA MET A 57 2.81 2.57 -1.54
C MET A 57 1.81 1.41 -1.59
N THR A 58 1.56 0.78 -0.44
CA THR A 58 0.39 -0.09 -0.29
C THR A 58 -0.73 0.76 0.29
N LEU A 59 -1.93 0.63 -0.24
CA LEU A 59 -3.05 1.50 0.13
C LEU A 59 -4.29 0.67 0.42
N ASP A 60 -4.77 0.76 1.65
CA ASP A 60 -6.04 0.17 2.04
C ASP A 60 -7.18 0.94 1.38
N VAL A 61 -8.10 0.24 0.76
CA VAL A 61 -9.27 0.85 0.12
C VAL A 61 -10.26 1.36 1.17
N GLU A 62 -10.40 0.66 2.27
CA GLU A 62 -11.42 0.93 3.29
C GLU A 62 -10.82 1.71 4.45
N MET A 63 -10.76 3.04 4.32
CA MET A 63 -10.29 3.91 5.40
C MET A 63 -11.42 4.85 5.84
N PRO A 64 -11.52 5.17 7.14
CA PRO A 64 -12.54 6.10 7.62
C PRO A 64 -12.44 7.44 6.92
N GLY A 65 -13.58 7.94 6.45
CA GLY A 65 -13.68 9.25 5.85
C GLY A 65 -13.14 9.37 4.42
N THR A 66 -12.44 8.36 3.91
CA THR A 66 -11.86 8.41 2.57
C THR A 66 -11.81 7.02 1.95
N ASN A 67 -12.41 6.89 0.78
CA ASN A 67 -12.25 5.68 -0.01
C ASN A 67 -10.86 5.71 -0.67
N GLY A 68 -10.10 4.62 -0.55
CA GLY A 68 -8.74 4.55 -1.10
C GLY A 68 -8.70 4.75 -2.61
N ILE A 69 -9.71 4.30 -3.35
CA ILE A 69 -9.77 4.49 -4.80
C ILE A 69 -9.95 5.97 -5.14
N ASP A 70 -10.83 6.68 -4.42
CA ASP A 70 -11.01 8.12 -4.63
C ASP A 70 -9.74 8.89 -4.29
N PHE A 71 -9.07 8.53 -3.21
CA PHE A 71 -7.79 9.12 -2.84
C PHE A 71 -6.75 8.92 -3.95
N LEU A 72 -6.69 7.72 -4.51
CA LEU A 72 -5.76 7.40 -5.58
C LEU A 72 -6.00 8.25 -6.81
N LYS A 73 -7.26 8.43 -7.21
CA LYS A 73 -7.64 9.27 -8.35
C LYS A 73 -7.22 10.72 -8.17
N GLU A 74 -7.24 11.22 -6.95
CA GLU A 74 -6.81 12.59 -6.66
C GLU A 74 -5.29 12.70 -6.60
N LEU A 75 -4.62 11.68 -6.08
CA LEU A 75 -3.19 11.72 -5.80
C LEU A 75 -2.34 11.56 -7.06
N LEU A 76 -2.62 10.55 -7.86
CA LEU A 76 -1.72 10.14 -8.94
C LEU A 76 -1.49 11.18 -10.02
N PRO A 77 -2.49 12.02 -10.41
CA PRO A 77 -2.21 13.09 -11.38
C PRO A 77 -1.20 14.12 -10.88
N VAL A 78 -1.10 14.29 -9.56
CA VAL A 78 -0.20 15.28 -8.95
C VAL A 78 1.12 14.64 -8.55
N THR A 79 1.05 13.43 -7.99
CA THR A 79 2.23 12.72 -7.46
C THR A 79 2.22 11.30 -8.00
N PRO A 80 2.82 11.06 -9.17
CA PRO A 80 2.90 9.71 -9.71
C PRO A 80 3.70 8.80 -8.78
N LEU A 81 3.12 7.65 -8.44
CA LEU A 81 3.71 6.71 -7.48
C LEU A 81 3.09 5.34 -7.72
N PRO A 82 3.88 4.27 -7.87
CA PRO A 82 3.32 2.92 -7.93
C PRO A 82 2.54 2.60 -6.66
N VAL A 83 1.28 2.18 -6.83
CA VAL A 83 0.39 1.88 -5.71
C VAL A 83 -0.18 0.48 -5.87
N ILE A 84 -0.10 -0.30 -4.79
CA ILE A 84 -0.75 -1.60 -4.69
C ILE A 84 -1.95 -1.43 -3.75
N LEU A 85 -3.15 -1.61 -4.27
CA LEU A 85 -4.35 -1.56 -3.45
C LEU A 85 -4.50 -2.85 -2.65
N VAL A 86 -4.88 -2.70 -1.39
CA VAL A 86 -5.10 -3.81 -0.47
C VAL A 86 -6.51 -3.68 0.10
N SER A 87 -7.31 -4.73 0.04
CA SER A 87 -8.68 -4.67 0.52
C SER A 87 -9.18 -6.01 0.99
N SER A 88 -10.03 -6.01 2.03
CA SER A 88 -10.77 -7.19 2.45
C SER A 88 -12.04 -7.37 1.61
N LEU A 89 -12.45 -6.34 0.88
CA LEU A 89 -13.62 -6.39 0.03
C LEU A 89 -13.33 -7.07 -1.29
N ASN A 90 -14.39 -7.60 -1.90
CA ASN A 90 -14.31 -8.24 -3.21
C ASN A 90 -14.38 -7.16 -4.28
N LEU A 91 -13.32 -6.38 -4.41
CA LEU A 91 -13.28 -5.30 -5.38
C LEU A 91 -13.11 -5.84 -6.79
N LYS A 92 -13.66 -5.09 -7.74
CA LYS A 92 -13.42 -5.36 -9.14
C LYS A 92 -12.01 -4.90 -9.49
N VAL A 93 -11.20 -5.80 -10.03
CA VAL A 93 -9.84 -5.50 -10.43
C VAL A 93 -9.80 -4.33 -11.41
N PHE A 94 -10.79 -4.24 -12.32
CA PHE A 94 -10.86 -3.16 -13.28
C PHE A 94 -10.98 -1.79 -12.64
N ASP A 95 -11.73 -1.68 -11.54
CA ASP A 95 -11.89 -0.41 -10.85
C ASP A 95 -10.56 0.06 -10.24
N ALA A 96 -9.80 -0.88 -9.67
CA ALA A 96 -8.49 -0.60 -9.10
C ALA A 96 -7.50 -0.13 -10.18
N LEU A 97 -7.44 -0.84 -11.29
CA LEU A 97 -6.53 -0.51 -12.38
C LEU A 97 -6.94 0.80 -13.07
N ALA A 98 -8.24 1.03 -13.23
CA ALA A 98 -8.75 2.28 -13.83
C ALA A 98 -8.41 3.49 -12.97
N ALA A 99 -8.29 3.32 -11.66
CA ALA A 99 -7.87 4.39 -10.75
C ALA A 99 -6.36 4.64 -10.78
N GLY A 100 -5.60 3.80 -11.45
CA GLY A 100 -4.16 3.96 -11.63
C GLY A 100 -3.30 3.05 -10.78
N ALA A 101 -3.88 2.13 -10.00
CA ALA A 101 -3.11 1.16 -9.23
C ALA A 101 -2.35 0.23 -10.16
N VAL A 102 -1.15 -0.19 -9.77
CA VAL A 102 -0.38 -1.14 -10.55
C VAL A 102 -0.74 -2.58 -10.23
N ASP A 103 -1.35 -2.82 -9.07
CA ASP A 103 -1.78 -4.15 -8.65
C ASP A 103 -2.83 -4.06 -7.55
N PHE A 104 -3.40 -5.19 -7.22
CA PHE A 104 -4.43 -5.31 -6.21
C PHE A 104 -4.21 -6.61 -5.43
N VAL A 105 -4.29 -6.52 -4.09
CA VAL A 105 -4.15 -7.67 -3.20
C VAL A 105 -5.34 -7.72 -2.26
N ARG A 106 -5.93 -8.88 -2.11
CA ARG A 106 -7.02 -9.09 -1.18
C ARG A 106 -6.48 -9.45 0.20
N LYS A 107 -6.99 -8.79 1.24
CA LYS A 107 -6.65 -9.12 2.62
C LYS A 107 -7.18 -10.52 2.97
N PRO A 108 -6.48 -11.27 3.85
CA PRO A 108 -7.01 -12.54 4.32
C PRO A 108 -8.27 -12.33 5.13
N ASP A 109 -9.24 -13.22 4.96
CA ASP A 109 -10.55 -13.16 5.64
C ASP A 109 -10.65 -14.15 6.80
N GLY A 110 -9.54 -14.78 7.17
CA GLY A 110 -9.50 -15.80 8.20
C GLY A 110 -9.50 -17.22 7.67
N THR A 111 -9.75 -17.40 6.37
CA THR A 111 -9.70 -18.72 5.73
C THR A 111 -8.42 -18.95 4.95
N GLU A 112 -7.69 -17.90 4.63
CA GLU A 112 -6.45 -17.96 3.89
C GLU A 112 -5.26 -17.87 4.85
N SER A 113 -4.15 -18.50 4.48
CA SER A 113 -2.94 -18.36 5.28
C SER A 113 -2.33 -16.97 5.07
N LYS A 114 -1.63 -16.48 6.08
CA LYS A 114 -0.92 -15.21 5.98
C LYS A 114 0.16 -15.26 4.91
N GLN A 115 0.76 -16.42 4.70
CA GLN A 115 1.78 -16.60 3.68
C GLN A 115 1.18 -16.41 2.28
N SER A 116 -0.01 -16.95 2.04
CA SER A 116 -0.69 -16.74 0.77
C SER A 116 -0.98 -15.28 0.50
N PHE A 117 -1.34 -14.53 1.53
CA PHE A 117 -1.60 -13.10 1.38
C PHE A 117 -0.35 -12.33 0.95
N LEU A 118 0.82 -12.71 1.48
CA LEU A 118 2.07 -12.02 1.18
C LEU A 118 2.71 -12.47 -0.13
N ASP A 119 2.37 -13.66 -0.58
CA ASP A 119 2.88 -14.19 -1.83
C ASP A 119 2.14 -13.64 -3.04
#